data_ac7f14d63476c9f3e7176d174dcac40d
#
_entry.id   ac7f14d63476c9f3e7176d174dcac40d
#
_cell.length_a   1.000
_cell.length_b   1.000
_cell.length_c   1.000
_cell.angle_alpha   90.00
_cell.angle_beta   90.00
_cell.angle_gamma   90.00
#
_symmetry.space_group_name_H-M   'P 1'
#
loop_
_entity.id
_entity.type
_entity.pdbx_description
1 polymer ?
#
loop_
_entity_poly.entity_id
_entity_poly.type
_entity_poly.pdbx_seq_one_letter_code
_entity_poly.pdbx_strand_id
1 'polypeptide(L)' 'MKDPVCGMQVDPAKAAGTSEHQGQTYYFCSKGCKTKFDANPGQYVK' A
#
# COMPACT_ATOMS: atom_id res chain seq x y z
N MET A 1 9.28 -0.41 -4.24
CA MET A 1 8.39 0.40 -3.39
C MET A 1 8.07 -0.35 -2.12
N LYS A 2 7.79 0.33 -1.06
CA LYS A 2 7.55 -0.31 0.24
C LYS A 2 6.07 -0.33 0.55
N ASP A 3 5.60 -1.50 1.01
CA ASP A 3 4.21 -1.67 1.43
C ASP A 3 4.02 -1.00 2.80
N PRO A 4 3.16 0.02 2.91
CA PRO A 4 3.00 0.71 4.19
C PRO A 4 2.29 -0.14 5.25
N VAL A 5 1.57 -1.18 4.84
CA VAL A 5 0.87 -2.06 5.78
C VAL A 5 1.79 -3.17 6.28
N CYS A 6 2.43 -3.88 5.36
CA CYS A 6 3.34 -4.98 5.71
C CYS A 6 4.73 -4.52 6.07
N GLY A 7 5.16 -3.40 5.51
CA GLY A 7 6.52 -2.91 5.68
C GLY A 7 7.55 -3.64 4.84
N MET A 8 7.10 -4.49 3.92
CA MET A 8 7.99 -5.24 3.04
C MET A 8 8.15 -4.53 1.71
N GLN A 9 9.27 -4.78 1.05
CA GLN A 9 9.48 -4.21 -0.27
C GLN A 9 8.59 -4.89 -1.29
N VAL A 10 7.95 -4.08 -2.14
CA VAL A 10 7.05 -4.57 -3.18
C VAL A 10 7.56 -4.05 -4.52
N ASP A 11 7.66 -4.96 -5.48
CA ASP A 11 8.01 -4.60 -6.85
C ASP A 11 6.76 -4.01 -7.51
N PRO A 12 6.82 -2.76 -8.01
CA PRO A 12 5.64 -2.15 -8.64
C PRO A 12 5.07 -2.99 -9.77
N ALA A 13 5.92 -3.72 -10.48
CA ALA A 13 5.47 -4.57 -11.58
C ALA A 13 4.75 -5.82 -11.07
N LYS A 14 4.95 -6.20 -9.81
CA LYS A 14 4.38 -7.42 -9.25
C LYS A 14 3.40 -7.13 -8.12
N ALA A 15 3.12 -5.88 -7.85
CA ALA A 15 2.21 -5.52 -6.77
C ALA A 15 0.82 -6.09 -7.01
N ALA A 16 0.21 -6.65 -5.96
CA ALA A 16 -1.14 -7.20 -6.06
C ALA A 16 -2.19 -6.10 -6.10
N GLY A 17 -1.86 -4.92 -5.56
CA GLY A 17 -2.76 -3.79 -5.61
C GLY A 17 -2.01 -2.49 -5.43
N THR A 18 -2.65 -1.39 -5.81
CA THR A 18 -2.08 -0.07 -5.65
C THR A 18 -3.14 0.87 -5.10
N SER A 19 -2.67 1.93 -4.44
CA SER A 19 -3.56 2.95 -3.93
C SER A 19 -2.86 4.29 -3.98
N GLU A 20 -3.63 5.37 -4.12
CA GLU A 20 -3.09 6.71 -4.14
C GLU A 20 -3.66 7.50 -2.96
N HIS A 21 -2.77 8.17 -2.22
CA HIS A 21 -3.17 8.94 -1.06
C HIS A 21 -2.30 10.17 -0.95
N GLN A 22 -2.92 11.34 -0.93
CA GLN A 22 -2.25 12.63 -0.82
C GLN A 22 -1.15 12.81 -1.86
N GLY A 23 -1.42 12.41 -3.10
CA GLY A 23 -0.50 12.55 -4.20
C GLY A 23 0.63 11.53 -4.22
N GLN A 24 0.58 10.54 -3.33
CA GLN A 24 1.57 9.46 -3.26
C GLN A 24 0.94 8.17 -3.70
N THR A 25 1.68 7.40 -4.51
CA THR A 25 1.23 6.09 -4.95
C THR A 25 1.85 5.02 -4.06
N TYR A 26 1.02 4.11 -3.56
CA TYR A 26 1.46 3.03 -2.70
C TYR A 26 1.18 1.69 -3.35
N TYR A 27 2.10 0.77 -3.20
CA TYR A 27 1.98 -0.57 -3.76
C TYR A 27 1.87 -1.58 -2.62
N PHE A 28 1.10 -2.63 -2.84
CA PHE A 28 0.79 -3.59 -1.79
C PHE A 28 1.15 -5.00 -2.25
N CYS A 29 1.67 -5.78 -1.32
CA CYS A 29 2.06 -7.15 -1.60
C CYS A 29 0.87 -8.08 -1.77
N SER A 30 -0.31 -7.69 -1.25
CA SER A 30 -1.51 -8.49 -1.36
C SER A 30 -2.74 -7.59 -1.30
N LYS A 31 -3.87 -8.12 -1.75
CA LYS A 31 -5.13 -7.38 -1.68
C LYS A 31 -5.55 -7.10 -0.26
N GLY A 32 -5.18 -7.98 0.67
CA GLY A 32 -5.49 -7.77 2.08
C GLY A 32 -4.83 -6.51 2.62
N CYS A 33 -3.58 -6.28 2.23
CA CYS A 33 -2.87 -5.07 2.63
C CYS A 33 -3.52 -3.83 2.03
N LYS A 34 -3.92 -3.92 0.76
CA LYS A 34 -4.61 -2.81 0.11
C LYS A 34 -5.91 -2.48 0.82
N THR A 35 -6.70 -3.50 1.16
CA THR A 35 -7.97 -3.32 1.83
C THR A 35 -7.77 -2.64 3.18
N LYS A 36 -6.78 -3.08 3.94
CA LYS A 36 -6.48 -2.48 5.23
C LYS A 36 -6.08 -1.02 5.09
N PHE A 37 -5.26 -0.73 4.08
CA PHE A 37 -4.84 0.65 3.83
C PHE A 37 -6.04 1.53 3.46
N ASP A 38 -6.89 1.04 2.56
CA ASP A 38 -8.05 1.81 2.11
C ASP A 38 -9.02 2.09 3.27
N ALA A 39 -9.11 1.16 4.22
CA ALA A 39 -9.98 1.36 5.37
C ALA A 39 -9.45 2.44 6.31
N ASN A 40 -8.12 2.51 6.48
CA ASN A 40 -7.50 3.45 7.41
C ASN A 40 -6.17 3.97 6.86
N PRO A 41 -6.19 4.75 5.78
CA PRO A 41 -4.93 5.21 5.21
C PRO A 41 -4.12 6.08 6.18
N GLY A 42 -4.79 6.90 6.97
CA GLY A 42 -4.12 7.77 7.92
C GLY A 42 -3.39 7.03 9.03
N GLN A 43 -3.72 5.76 9.25
CA GLN A 43 -3.03 4.94 10.24
C GLN A 43 -1.65 4.51 9.76
N TYR A 44 -1.50 4.33 8.47
CA TYR A 44 -0.26 3.83 7.86
C TYR A 44 0.59 4.93 7.26
N VAL A 45 -0.04 6.02 6.87
CA VAL A 45 0.63 7.17 6.25
C VAL A 45 0.43 8.37 7.15
N LYS A 46 1.53 9.04 7.48
CA LYS A 46 1.47 10.24 8.32
C LYS A 46 1.76 11.48 7.52
#